data_0605123f7f08c0029f65427553275595
#
_entry.id   0605123f7f08c0029f65427553275595
#
_cell.length_a   1.000
_cell.length_b   1.000
_cell.length_c   1.000
_cell.angle_alpha   90.00
_cell.angle_beta   90.00
_cell.angle_gamma   90.00
#
_symmetry.space_group_name_H-M   'P 1'
#
loop_
_entity.id
_entity.type
_entity.pdbx_description
1 polymer ?
#
loop_
_entity_poly.entity_id
_entity_poly.type
_entity_poly.pdbx_seq_one_letter_code
_entity_poly.pdbx_strand_id
1 'polypeptide(L)'
;MHPTNLNEQIGHLYRSLDASEVDAVSVILKVRGETCDIDCLHCYEKRKEGPGGARISADQVELLPKLFAGRPLAIELHGGEPLTAGKDHIAHLLRTLAGMPQVKRLSLQTNGVQLDGEWLDLFDAEYPGLELGISLDGDPEGNRWRVGYDGEPTYPLVVKALELLAERGRTCGIITTVTPAVLGRPAEILDHLAAFNAVTSVSVVPCFDTAVTRPTTYTGSRRPPSRALQQAALKQAGGPAWAITPDQYADFVLGLTRHWITTGLFRRLKLSPAVATIRRLRGLAASFCHFSDMKCDHVFTLYPDGRLGSCDELPWPQAQLTHLTPTTGPADITTAQRGSNLLRQGKGLMTACVTCDYRSTCGGGCIATRWRMNLAGQHNAYCDHRMRLIDGTAALLADPAHPDGAWCRTARWRPTPVNRMRDVQAFLATWDDPQAARHPAQLVTSAFGNINTTGLPGPTAQPADDLDPVHPQWNDAIEPGIKPLVDHLTGRWHLVTYDSCEGHHYDGVRKGQTREVGLLPRDDAEYAATAAVLCRAATRCGPALPPAVRLLVARNNLACETTGRTHPVLDLRLLPASDTPGAAYFAALDDATAQILAALEADAPADGRPCACPLPAGTRPAAPRQAVA
;
A
#
# COMPACT_ATOMS: atom_id res chain seq x y z
N MET A 1 -17.96 -27.21 -18.90
CA MET A 1 -17.08 -26.71 -17.83
C MET A 1 -17.29 -25.23 -17.76
N HIS A 2 -17.86 -24.69 -16.67
CA HIS A 2 -17.87 -23.24 -16.44
C HIS A 2 -16.42 -22.78 -16.40
N PRO A 3 -16.03 -21.71 -17.14
CA PRO A 3 -14.70 -21.17 -17.00
C PRO A 3 -14.56 -20.70 -15.56
N THR A 4 -13.76 -21.41 -14.79
CA THR A 4 -13.37 -20.98 -13.44
C THR A 4 -12.72 -19.62 -13.59
N ASN A 5 -13.29 -18.64 -12.93
CA ASN A 5 -12.86 -17.25 -12.99
C ASN A 5 -11.34 -17.16 -12.70
N LEU A 6 -10.55 -16.65 -13.62
CA LEU A 6 -9.09 -16.49 -13.50
C LEU A 6 -8.70 -15.79 -12.19
N ASN A 7 -9.50 -14.80 -11.78
CA ASN A 7 -9.33 -14.10 -10.53
C ASN A 7 -9.38 -15.06 -9.32
N GLU A 8 -10.29 -16.02 -9.32
CA GLU A 8 -10.40 -17.03 -8.26
C GLU A 8 -9.22 -17.99 -8.28
N GLN A 9 -8.82 -18.46 -9.46
CA GLN A 9 -7.67 -19.37 -9.59
C GLN A 9 -6.38 -18.71 -9.08
N ILE A 10 -6.06 -17.50 -9.53
CA ILE A 10 -4.87 -16.77 -9.11
C ILE A 10 -4.92 -16.45 -7.62
N GLY A 11 -6.07 -15.98 -7.13
CA GLY A 11 -6.26 -15.72 -5.71
C GLY A 11 -6.15 -16.95 -4.83
N HIS A 12 -6.52 -18.13 -5.34
CA HIS A 12 -6.36 -19.39 -4.61
C HIS A 12 -4.90 -19.82 -4.52
N LEU A 13 -4.15 -19.75 -5.62
CA LEU A 13 -2.73 -20.10 -5.67
C LEU A 13 -1.87 -19.28 -4.69
N TYR A 14 -2.23 -18.02 -4.46
CA TYR A 14 -1.47 -17.12 -3.61
C TYR A 14 -2.15 -16.83 -2.25
N ARG A 15 -3.03 -17.71 -1.81
CA ARG A 15 -3.77 -17.56 -0.54
C ARG A 15 -2.87 -17.64 0.70
N SER A 16 -1.82 -18.44 0.65
CA SER A 16 -0.92 -18.70 1.77
C SER A 16 -0.05 -17.50 2.19
N LEU A 17 -0.04 -16.43 1.38
CA LEU A 17 0.68 -15.19 1.70
C LEU A 17 -0.03 -14.30 2.74
N ASP A 18 -1.18 -14.73 3.29
CA ASP A 18 -2.08 -13.85 4.04
C ASP A 18 -1.79 -13.71 5.53
N ALA A 19 -1.29 -14.75 6.18
CA ALA A 19 -1.39 -14.82 7.64
C ALA A 19 -0.15 -14.29 8.39
N SER A 20 1.04 -14.36 7.79
CA SER A 20 2.30 -14.07 8.50
C SER A 20 2.89 -12.67 8.23
N GLU A 21 2.48 -12.02 7.14
CA GLU A 21 3.12 -10.78 6.66
C GLU A 21 2.43 -9.49 7.11
N VAL A 22 1.15 -9.55 7.52
CA VAL A 22 0.36 -8.33 7.79
C VAL A 22 0.75 -7.66 9.11
N ASP A 23 1.26 -8.41 10.08
CA ASP A 23 1.62 -7.93 11.43
C ASP A 23 3.13 -7.80 11.66
N ALA A 24 3.96 -8.22 10.71
CA ALA A 24 5.41 -8.18 10.85
C ALA A 24 5.96 -6.77 10.58
N VAL A 25 6.95 -6.38 11.39
CA VAL A 25 7.79 -5.21 11.11
C VAL A 25 8.84 -5.61 10.08
N SER A 26 8.88 -4.91 8.96
CA SER A 26 9.93 -5.10 7.95
C SER A 26 11.16 -4.27 8.31
N VAL A 27 12.32 -4.91 8.41
CA VAL A 27 13.58 -4.23 8.68
C VAL A 27 14.59 -4.54 7.58
N ILE A 28 14.99 -3.50 6.85
CA ILE A 28 16.03 -3.55 5.84
C ILE A 28 17.36 -3.27 6.53
N LEU A 29 18.23 -4.27 6.58
CA LEU A 29 19.57 -4.14 7.12
C LEU A 29 20.54 -3.77 6.00
N LYS A 30 21.05 -2.55 6.02
CA LYS A 30 22.10 -2.10 5.06
C LYS A 30 23.45 -2.66 5.50
N VAL A 31 23.66 -3.96 5.27
CA VAL A 31 24.78 -4.75 5.83
C VAL A 31 26.14 -4.07 5.65
N ARG A 32 26.37 -3.44 4.49
CA ARG A 32 27.57 -2.67 4.13
C ARG A 32 27.29 -1.20 3.82
N GLY A 33 26.16 -0.67 4.31
CA GLY A 33 25.71 0.66 3.90
C GLY A 33 25.48 0.72 2.40
N GLU A 34 26.09 1.67 1.74
CA GLU A 34 26.00 1.89 0.28
C GLU A 34 27.13 1.20 -0.52
N THR A 35 28.02 0.44 0.14
CA THR A 35 29.15 -0.22 -0.51
C THR A 35 28.66 -1.34 -1.43
N CYS A 36 29.09 -1.29 -2.70
CA CYS A 36 28.72 -2.24 -3.73
C CYS A 36 29.95 -2.57 -4.58
N ASP A 37 29.98 -3.76 -5.18
CA ASP A 37 31.02 -4.24 -6.08
C ASP A 37 30.75 -3.92 -7.56
N ILE A 38 29.55 -3.45 -7.89
CA ILE A 38 29.16 -3.04 -9.25
C ILE A 38 28.68 -1.59 -9.29
N ASP A 39 28.60 -1.01 -10.48
CA ASP A 39 28.30 0.40 -10.72
C ASP A 39 27.03 0.59 -11.57
N CYS A 40 25.89 0.03 -11.13
CA CYS A 40 24.62 0.22 -11.84
C CYS A 40 24.31 1.69 -12.07
N LEU A 41 24.04 2.07 -13.33
CA LEU A 41 23.85 3.48 -13.70
C LEU A 41 22.55 4.09 -13.13
N HIS A 42 21.52 3.28 -12.96
CA HIS A 42 20.22 3.66 -12.39
C HIS A 42 20.13 3.45 -10.87
N CYS A 43 21.22 3.11 -10.18
CA CYS A 43 21.22 2.75 -8.76
C CYS A 43 20.79 3.92 -7.87
N TYR A 44 19.74 3.74 -7.08
CA TYR A 44 19.24 4.76 -6.16
C TYR A 44 20.13 4.92 -4.90
N GLU A 45 20.82 3.86 -4.45
CA GLU A 45 21.71 3.90 -3.29
C GLU A 45 22.84 4.92 -3.48
N LYS A 46 23.40 5.02 -4.67
CA LYS A 46 24.46 5.98 -4.99
C LYS A 46 24.02 7.45 -4.99
N ARG A 47 22.76 7.70 -4.72
CA ARG A 47 22.18 9.05 -4.60
C ARG A 47 22.09 9.51 -3.15
N LYS A 48 22.44 8.65 -2.19
CA LYS A 48 22.35 8.93 -0.76
C LYS A 48 23.73 9.32 -0.22
N GLU A 49 23.71 10.23 0.73
CA GLU A 49 24.88 10.53 1.56
C GLU A 49 24.93 9.56 2.72
N GLY A 50 25.97 8.75 2.80
CA GLY A 50 26.11 7.80 3.89
C GLY A 50 27.55 7.25 4.01
N PRO A 51 27.92 6.76 5.19
CA PRO A 51 29.24 6.16 5.39
C PRO A 51 29.32 4.83 4.68
N GLY A 52 30.13 4.78 3.59
CA GLY A 52 30.50 3.52 2.95
C GLY A 52 31.50 2.74 3.79
N GLY A 53 31.49 1.41 3.70
CA GLY A 53 32.54 0.52 4.19
C GLY A 53 32.37 -0.06 5.59
N ALA A 54 31.56 0.50 6.46
CA ALA A 54 31.18 -0.11 7.74
C ALA A 54 30.28 -1.34 7.54
N ARG A 55 30.20 -2.20 8.56
CA ARG A 55 29.35 -3.40 8.59
C ARG A 55 28.35 -3.28 9.75
N ILE A 56 27.12 -3.72 9.57
CA ILE A 56 26.18 -3.88 10.68
C ILE A 56 26.74 -4.92 11.66
N SER A 57 26.77 -4.57 12.96
CA SER A 57 27.21 -5.51 14.00
C SER A 57 26.06 -6.43 14.46
N ALA A 58 26.42 -7.60 15.00
CA ALA A 58 25.46 -8.48 15.66
C ALA A 58 24.77 -7.78 16.86
N ASP A 59 25.51 -6.99 17.65
CA ASP A 59 24.96 -6.24 18.78
C ASP A 59 23.83 -5.28 18.34
N GLN A 60 23.96 -4.64 17.17
CA GLN A 60 22.89 -3.80 16.61
C GLN A 60 21.64 -4.61 16.26
N VAL A 61 21.86 -5.81 15.67
CA VAL A 61 20.76 -6.71 15.30
C VAL A 61 20.04 -7.26 16.52
N GLU A 62 20.76 -7.58 17.59
CA GLU A 62 20.21 -8.07 18.86
C GLU A 62 19.30 -7.04 19.58
N LEU A 63 19.40 -5.77 19.25
CA LEU A 63 18.51 -4.73 19.80
C LEU A 63 17.11 -4.70 19.13
N LEU A 64 16.95 -5.30 17.94
CA LEU A 64 15.70 -5.21 17.17
C LEU A 64 14.46 -5.75 17.90
N PRO A 65 14.49 -6.90 18.59
CA PRO A 65 13.33 -7.38 19.33
C PRO A 65 12.85 -6.40 20.40
N LYS A 66 13.77 -5.78 21.13
CA LYS A 66 13.46 -4.75 22.12
C LYS A 66 12.89 -3.50 21.46
N LEU A 67 13.53 -3.06 20.38
CA LEU A 67 13.13 -1.87 19.61
C LEU A 67 11.69 -1.94 19.10
N PHE A 68 11.25 -3.13 18.71
CA PHE A 68 9.91 -3.37 18.16
C PHE A 68 8.97 -4.11 19.12
N ALA A 69 9.22 -4.02 20.44
CA ALA A 69 8.37 -4.58 21.50
C ALA A 69 8.02 -6.07 21.32
N GLY A 70 8.96 -6.86 20.81
CA GLY A 70 8.77 -8.30 20.58
C GLY A 70 7.85 -8.66 19.41
N ARG A 71 7.48 -7.70 18.58
CA ARG A 71 6.67 -7.95 17.35
C ARG A 71 7.39 -8.90 16.40
N PRO A 72 6.64 -9.66 15.57
CA PRO A 72 7.23 -10.43 14.48
C PRO A 72 8.06 -9.55 13.54
N LEU A 73 9.22 -10.05 13.12
CA LEU A 73 10.16 -9.34 12.24
C LEU A 73 10.29 -10.07 10.90
N ALA A 74 10.22 -9.30 9.82
CA ALA A 74 10.66 -9.70 8.49
C ALA A 74 11.95 -8.94 8.19
N ILE A 75 13.07 -9.64 8.17
CA ILE A 75 14.39 -9.03 7.99
C ILE A 75 14.86 -9.23 6.55
N GLU A 76 15.39 -8.18 5.94
CA GLU A 76 16.02 -8.22 4.63
C GLU A 76 17.47 -7.77 4.74
N LEU A 77 18.42 -8.66 4.44
CA LEU A 77 19.83 -8.32 4.27
C LEU A 77 19.99 -7.62 2.92
N HIS A 78 20.35 -6.35 2.95
CA HIS A 78 20.39 -5.46 1.80
C HIS A 78 21.58 -4.50 1.91
N GLY A 79 21.64 -3.50 1.08
CA GLY A 79 22.63 -2.44 1.12
C GLY A 79 23.04 -2.03 -0.28
N GLY A 80 24.29 -1.69 -0.51
CA GLY A 80 24.89 -1.69 -1.83
C GLY A 80 24.90 -3.12 -2.37
N GLU A 81 25.83 -3.93 -1.84
CA GLU A 81 25.83 -5.38 -2.03
C GLU A 81 26.19 -6.06 -0.69
N PRO A 82 25.27 -6.85 -0.08
CA PRO A 82 25.49 -7.45 1.23
C PRO A 82 26.65 -8.47 1.23
N LEU A 83 26.88 -9.22 0.14
CA LEU A 83 27.92 -10.23 0.07
C LEU A 83 29.35 -9.64 0.15
N THR A 84 29.50 -8.35 -0.13
CA THR A 84 30.78 -7.64 0.08
C THR A 84 31.20 -7.55 1.55
N ALA A 85 30.30 -7.89 2.47
CA ALA A 85 30.64 -7.99 3.90
C ALA A 85 31.55 -9.17 4.21
N GLY A 86 31.61 -10.18 3.33
CA GLY A 86 32.41 -11.40 3.47
C GLY A 86 31.66 -12.51 4.22
N LYS A 87 32.08 -13.75 3.92
CA LYS A 87 31.39 -14.98 4.36
C LYS A 87 31.30 -15.10 5.88
N ASP A 88 32.39 -14.86 6.62
CA ASP A 88 32.40 -14.96 8.09
C ASP A 88 31.43 -13.99 8.74
N HIS A 89 31.34 -12.78 8.19
CA HIS A 89 30.44 -11.76 8.74
C HIS A 89 28.98 -12.10 8.49
N ILE A 90 28.65 -12.53 7.27
CA ILE A 90 27.29 -12.96 6.92
C ILE A 90 26.90 -14.20 7.74
N ALA A 91 27.78 -15.20 7.89
CA ALA A 91 27.54 -16.37 8.73
C ALA A 91 27.22 -15.97 10.17
N HIS A 92 27.98 -15.03 10.73
CA HIS A 92 27.71 -14.53 12.09
C HIS A 92 26.34 -13.84 12.20
N LEU A 93 25.97 -12.98 11.24
CA LEU A 93 24.66 -12.35 11.21
C LEU A 93 23.52 -13.37 11.06
N LEU A 94 23.68 -14.37 10.19
CA LEU A 94 22.67 -15.41 9.98
C LEU A 94 22.45 -16.23 11.27
N ARG A 95 23.52 -16.64 11.98
CA ARG A 95 23.40 -17.32 13.27
C ARG A 95 22.71 -16.46 14.32
N THR A 96 23.07 -15.20 14.41
CA THR A 96 22.41 -14.25 15.34
C THR A 96 20.91 -14.16 15.06
N LEU A 97 20.53 -13.98 13.79
CA LEU A 97 19.13 -13.88 13.39
C LEU A 97 18.36 -15.20 13.55
N ALA A 98 19.01 -16.37 13.32
CA ALA A 98 18.41 -17.67 13.55
C ALA A 98 18.09 -17.92 15.03
N GLY A 99 18.88 -17.35 15.93
CA GLY A 99 18.63 -17.40 17.40
C GLY A 99 17.48 -16.53 17.88
N MET A 100 16.88 -15.70 17.02
CA MET A 100 15.81 -14.76 17.40
C MET A 100 14.42 -15.29 17.07
N PRO A 101 13.59 -15.68 18.04
CA PRO A 101 12.25 -16.22 17.79
C PRO A 101 11.28 -15.21 17.15
N GLN A 102 11.57 -13.92 17.22
CA GLN A 102 10.80 -12.86 16.57
C GLN A 102 11.01 -12.82 15.05
N VAL A 103 12.14 -13.29 14.54
CA VAL A 103 12.41 -13.33 13.08
C VAL A 103 11.55 -14.44 12.46
N LYS A 104 10.54 -14.03 11.70
CA LYS A 104 9.61 -14.94 11.02
C LYS A 104 9.94 -15.13 9.55
N ARG A 105 10.68 -14.18 8.98
CA ARG A 105 11.15 -14.21 7.61
C ARG A 105 12.53 -13.58 7.54
N LEU A 106 13.41 -14.22 6.81
CA LEU A 106 14.75 -13.71 6.50
C LEU A 106 14.99 -13.83 5.00
N SER A 107 15.33 -12.71 4.38
CA SER A 107 15.67 -12.63 2.96
C SER A 107 17.01 -11.92 2.76
N LEU A 108 17.64 -12.19 1.63
CA LEU A 108 18.85 -11.54 1.19
C LEU A 108 18.68 -11.08 -0.26
N GLN A 109 18.83 -9.77 -0.49
CA GLN A 109 18.77 -9.17 -1.81
C GLN A 109 20.19 -8.89 -2.31
N THR A 110 20.60 -9.56 -3.39
CA THR A 110 21.93 -9.46 -3.98
C THR A 110 21.88 -9.11 -5.47
N ASN A 111 22.98 -8.54 -5.98
CA ASN A 111 23.20 -8.40 -7.41
C ASN A 111 23.61 -9.73 -8.09
N GLY A 112 23.92 -10.78 -7.31
CA GLY A 112 24.25 -12.12 -7.78
C GLY A 112 25.66 -12.31 -8.30
N VAL A 113 26.46 -11.25 -8.44
CA VAL A 113 27.79 -11.32 -9.07
C VAL A 113 28.79 -12.15 -8.27
N GLN A 114 28.72 -12.10 -6.94
CA GLN A 114 29.60 -12.86 -6.05
C GLN A 114 29.01 -14.21 -5.61
N LEU A 115 27.80 -14.55 -6.04
CA LEU A 115 27.13 -15.76 -5.57
C LEU A 115 27.80 -17.01 -6.18
N ASP A 116 28.40 -17.81 -5.33
CA ASP A 116 29.09 -19.07 -5.67
C ASP A 116 28.61 -20.24 -4.81
N GLY A 117 29.17 -21.44 -5.04
CA GLY A 117 28.84 -22.65 -4.28
C GLY A 117 29.12 -22.53 -2.80
N GLU A 118 30.21 -21.86 -2.40
CA GLU A 118 30.55 -21.68 -0.99
C GLU A 118 29.53 -20.74 -0.26
N TRP A 119 28.99 -19.75 -0.97
CA TRP A 119 27.90 -18.95 -0.42
C TRP A 119 26.64 -19.77 -0.18
N LEU A 120 26.26 -20.64 -1.11
CA LEU A 120 25.10 -21.51 -0.94
C LEU A 120 25.29 -22.53 0.19
N ASP A 121 26.49 -23.13 0.29
CA ASP A 121 26.82 -24.03 1.39
C ASP A 121 26.76 -23.33 2.75
N LEU A 122 27.21 -22.08 2.83
CA LEU A 122 27.09 -21.23 4.03
C LEU A 122 25.64 -20.94 4.38
N PHE A 123 24.80 -20.58 3.41
CA PHE A 123 23.40 -20.29 3.65
C PHE A 123 22.63 -21.54 4.12
N ASP A 124 22.93 -22.70 3.53
CA ASP A 124 22.33 -23.97 3.94
C ASP A 124 22.75 -24.39 5.35
N ALA A 125 23.99 -24.08 5.74
CA ALA A 125 24.49 -24.39 7.07
C ALA A 125 23.94 -23.45 8.16
N GLU A 126 23.88 -22.15 7.89
CA GLU A 126 23.58 -21.15 8.91
C GLU A 126 22.09 -20.75 8.97
N TYR A 127 21.39 -20.75 7.84
CA TYR A 127 19.96 -20.44 7.75
C TYR A 127 19.30 -21.08 6.51
N PRO A 128 18.92 -22.37 6.57
CA PRO A 128 18.39 -23.11 5.42
C PRO A 128 17.14 -22.48 4.77
N GLY A 129 16.36 -21.73 5.54
CA GLY A 129 15.16 -21.01 5.09
C GLY A 129 15.42 -19.63 4.49
N LEU A 130 16.67 -19.26 4.21
CA LEU A 130 17.00 -17.94 3.64
C LEU A 130 16.39 -17.78 2.25
N GLU A 131 15.52 -16.78 2.11
CA GLU A 131 14.93 -16.41 0.82
C GLU A 131 15.92 -15.54 0.02
N LEU A 132 16.15 -15.90 -1.23
CA LEU A 132 17.08 -15.18 -2.09
C LEU A 132 16.33 -14.31 -3.10
N GLY A 133 16.72 -13.04 -3.16
CA GLY A 133 16.36 -12.11 -4.21
C GLY A 133 17.58 -11.77 -5.06
N ILE A 134 17.43 -11.82 -6.38
CA ILE A 134 18.49 -11.49 -7.32
C ILE A 134 18.04 -10.33 -8.21
N SER A 135 18.96 -9.40 -8.44
CA SER A 135 18.72 -8.24 -9.31
C SER A 135 19.06 -8.58 -10.76
N LEU A 136 18.04 -8.61 -11.63
CA LEU A 136 18.22 -8.83 -13.07
C LEU A 136 17.14 -8.10 -13.86
N ASP A 137 17.52 -7.23 -14.80
CA ASP A 137 16.59 -6.37 -15.54
C ASP A 137 16.16 -6.99 -16.89
N GLY A 138 15.99 -8.31 -16.94
CA GLY A 138 15.58 -9.06 -18.12
C GLY A 138 16.75 -9.69 -18.87
N ASP A 139 16.71 -9.64 -20.22
CA ASP A 139 17.75 -10.16 -21.11
C ASP A 139 19.03 -9.29 -21.10
N PRO A 140 20.09 -9.66 -21.85
CA PRO A 140 21.33 -8.86 -21.88
C PRO A 140 21.11 -7.38 -22.22
N GLU A 141 20.19 -7.07 -23.14
CA GLU A 141 19.89 -5.69 -23.51
C GLU A 141 19.11 -4.98 -22.38
N GLY A 142 18.14 -5.64 -21.75
CA GLY A 142 17.41 -5.10 -20.60
C GLY A 142 18.35 -4.79 -19.42
N ASN A 143 19.33 -5.66 -19.19
CA ASN A 143 20.30 -5.57 -18.09
C ASN A 143 21.49 -4.62 -18.36
N ARG A 144 21.57 -3.97 -19.50
CA ARG A 144 22.73 -3.17 -19.95
C ARG A 144 23.15 -2.02 -19.02
N TRP A 145 22.24 -1.58 -18.14
CA TRP A 145 22.52 -0.54 -17.15
C TRP A 145 23.15 -1.05 -15.86
N ARG A 146 23.27 -2.38 -15.71
CA ARG A 146 23.99 -3.02 -14.60
C ARG A 146 25.37 -3.40 -15.06
N VAL A 147 26.34 -2.57 -14.72
CA VAL A 147 27.73 -2.70 -15.17
C VAL A 147 28.67 -2.77 -13.99
N GLY A 148 29.85 -3.37 -14.21
CA GLY A 148 30.98 -3.28 -13.27
C GLY A 148 31.58 -1.87 -13.25
N TYR A 149 32.51 -1.65 -12.32
CA TYR A 149 33.30 -0.39 -12.27
C TYR A 149 34.22 -0.21 -13.49
N ASP A 150 34.50 -1.28 -14.22
CA ASP A 150 35.19 -1.30 -15.49
C ASP A 150 34.29 -0.97 -16.70
N GLY A 151 32.98 -0.92 -16.46
CA GLY A 151 31.96 -0.70 -17.48
C GLY A 151 31.46 -1.97 -18.17
N GLU A 152 31.99 -3.14 -17.79
CA GLU A 152 31.58 -4.41 -18.39
C GLU A 152 30.20 -4.85 -17.88
N PRO A 153 29.39 -5.52 -18.74
CA PRO A 153 28.09 -6.04 -18.36
C PRO A 153 28.17 -7.11 -17.26
N THR A 154 27.32 -6.99 -16.23
CA THR A 154 27.25 -8.00 -15.16
C THR A 154 26.34 -9.20 -15.50
N TYR A 155 25.56 -9.11 -16.57
CA TYR A 155 24.59 -10.14 -16.98
C TYR A 155 25.16 -11.57 -17.00
N PRO A 156 26.34 -11.87 -17.61
CA PRO A 156 26.86 -13.23 -17.65
C PRO A 156 27.16 -13.83 -16.26
N LEU A 157 27.53 -12.97 -15.30
CA LEU A 157 27.81 -13.40 -13.93
C LEU A 157 26.51 -13.74 -13.17
N VAL A 158 25.45 -12.95 -13.39
CA VAL A 158 24.15 -13.20 -12.79
C VAL A 158 23.53 -14.49 -13.34
N VAL A 159 23.66 -14.75 -14.64
CA VAL A 159 23.19 -16.00 -15.26
C VAL A 159 23.86 -17.22 -14.63
N LYS A 160 25.18 -17.19 -14.43
CA LYS A 160 25.89 -18.27 -13.73
C LYS A 160 25.36 -18.51 -12.31
N ALA A 161 25.01 -17.45 -11.59
CA ALA A 161 24.40 -17.57 -10.26
C ALA A 161 23.02 -18.24 -10.32
N LEU A 162 22.21 -17.91 -11.33
CA LEU A 162 20.88 -18.53 -11.52
C LEU A 162 20.98 -20.00 -11.93
N GLU A 163 21.94 -20.35 -12.78
CA GLU A 163 22.24 -21.74 -13.17
C GLU A 163 22.71 -22.55 -11.95
N LEU A 164 23.61 -22.00 -11.16
CA LEU A 164 24.07 -22.63 -9.91
C LEU A 164 22.93 -22.86 -8.91
N LEU A 165 22.02 -21.89 -8.74
CA LEU A 165 20.84 -22.06 -7.90
C LEU A 165 19.96 -23.21 -8.40
N ALA A 166 19.73 -23.30 -9.70
CA ALA A 166 18.96 -24.38 -10.30
C ALA A 166 19.62 -25.75 -10.08
N GLU A 167 20.94 -25.85 -10.28
CA GLU A 167 21.72 -27.06 -10.02
C GLU A 167 21.63 -27.53 -8.57
N ARG A 168 21.60 -26.59 -7.63
CA ARG A 168 21.45 -26.86 -6.19
C ARG A 168 20.00 -27.05 -5.73
N GLY A 169 19.01 -27.00 -6.64
CA GLY A 169 17.60 -27.09 -6.31
C GLY A 169 17.07 -25.92 -5.46
N ARG A 170 17.81 -24.80 -5.42
CA ARG A 170 17.44 -23.59 -4.72
C ARG A 170 16.61 -22.67 -5.64
N THR A 171 15.72 -21.89 -5.05
CA THR A 171 14.89 -20.92 -5.77
C THR A 171 15.19 -19.50 -5.35
N CYS A 172 14.85 -18.55 -6.23
CA CYS A 172 14.98 -17.14 -5.94
C CYS A 172 13.82 -16.32 -6.52
N GLY A 173 13.67 -15.09 -6.00
CA GLY A 173 12.90 -14.03 -6.64
C GLY A 173 13.82 -13.14 -7.49
N ILE A 174 13.28 -12.59 -8.57
CA ILE A 174 13.97 -11.56 -9.36
C ILE A 174 13.37 -10.19 -9.06
N ILE A 175 14.22 -9.18 -8.87
CA ILE A 175 13.82 -7.77 -8.93
C ILE A 175 14.33 -7.19 -10.25
N THR A 176 13.38 -6.71 -11.06
CA THR A 176 13.62 -6.09 -12.37
C THR A 176 13.30 -4.60 -12.30
N THR A 177 14.29 -3.76 -12.56
CA THR A 177 14.08 -2.31 -12.69
C THR A 177 13.66 -2.00 -14.12
N VAL A 178 12.47 -1.44 -14.29
CA VAL A 178 11.95 -1.09 -15.62
C VAL A 178 12.62 0.19 -16.10
N THR A 179 13.41 0.05 -17.16
CA THR A 179 14.12 1.11 -17.86
C THR A 179 13.69 1.14 -19.33
N PRO A 180 14.06 2.14 -20.14
CA PRO A 180 13.77 2.13 -21.58
C PRO A 180 14.26 0.89 -22.32
N ALA A 181 15.27 0.18 -21.80
CA ALA A 181 15.85 -1.01 -22.43
C ALA A 181 14.90 -2.22 -22.49
N VAL A 182 13.89 -2.27 -21.62
CA VAL A 182 12.89 -3.37 -21.60
C VAL A 182 11.55 -2.97 -22.20
N LEU A 183 11.31 -1.67 -22.44
CA LEU A 183 10.02 -1.19 -22.98
C LEU A 183 9.73 -1.81 -24.36
N GLY A 184 8.44 -2.05 -24.61
CA GLY A 184 7.97 -2.64 -25.86
C GLY A 184 8.14 -4.16 -25.97
N ARG A 185 8.88 -4.81 -25.03
CA ARG A 185 9.19 -6.25 -25.08
C ARG A 185 8.73 -7.02 -23.83
N PRO A 186 7.53 -6.77 -23.26
CA PRO A 186 7.13 -7.37 -21.98
C PRO A 186 7.05 -8.91 -22.05
N ALA A 187 6.54 -9.48 -23.15
CA ALA A 187 6.45 -10.93 -23.30
C ALA A 187 7.84 -11.59 -23.33
N GLU A 188 8.73 -11.06 -24.17
CA GLU A 188 10.09 -11.56 -24.33
C GLU A 188 10.88 -11.49 -23.01
N ILE A 189 10.77 -10.39 -22.29
CA ILE A 189 11.41 -10.21 -20.99
C ILE A 189 10.89 -11.20 -19.97
N LEU A 190 9.57 -11.43 -19.90
CA LEU A 190 9.00 -12.38 -18.96
C LEU A 190 9.36 -13.81 -19.30
N ASP A 191 9.33 -14.19 -20.58
CA ASP A 191 9.75 -15.52 -21.04
C ASP A 191 11.22 -15.78 -20.73
N HIS A 192 12.08 -14.77 -20.95
CA HIS A 192 13.49 -14.85 -20.63
C HIS A 192 13.73 -15.11 -19.14
N LEU A 193 13.10 -14.35 -18.25
CA LEU A 193 13.21 -14.54 -16.81
C LEU A 193 12.60 -15.88 -16.35
N ALA A 194 11.50 -16.27 -16.98
CA ALA A 194 10.83 -17.52 -16.70
C ALA A 194 11.61 -18.76 -17.22
N ALA A 195 12.54 -18.61 -18.13
CA ALA A 195 13.37 -19.70 -18.61
C ALA A 195 14.34 -20.25 -17.53
N PHE A 196 14.70 -19.44 -16.54
CA PHE A 196 15.53 -19.89 -15.43
C PHE A 196 14.72 -20.70 -14.42
N ASN A 197 15.03 -21.98 -14.25
CA ASN A 197 14.31 -22.90 -13.36
C ASN A 197 14.34 -22.47 -11.89
N ALA A 198 15.37 -21.76 -11.46
CA ALA A 198 15.49 -21.23 -10.10
C ALA A 198 14.51 -20.09 -9.82
N VAL A 199 13.96 -19.44 -10.84
CA VAL A 199 13.12 -18.23 -10.67
C VAL A 199 11.66 -18.62 -10.41
N THR A 200 11.15 -18.23 -9.24
CA THR A 200 9.76 -18.48 -8.80
C THR A 200 8.93 -17.19 -8.66
N SER A 201 9.60 -16.04 -8.63
CA SER A 201 8.90 -14.75 -8.59
C SER A 201 9.66 -13.66 -9.34
N VAL A 202 8.91 -12.75 -9.96
CA VAL A 202 9.43 -11.53 -10.60
C VAL A 202 8.72 -10.34 -10.02
N SER A 203 9.49 -9.40 -9.48
CA SER A 203 9.02 -8.13 -8.95
C SER A 203 9.53 -7.01 -9.83
N VAL A 204 8.64 -6.30 -10.52
CA VAL A 204 9.01 -5.20 -11.40
C VAL A 204 8.82 -3.86 -10.70
N VAL A 205 9.88 -3.07 -10.66
CA VAL A 205 9.90 -1.75 -10.01
C VAL A 205 10.19 -0.66 -11.03
N PRO A 206 9.55 0.52 -10.93
CA PRO A 206 9.76 1.59 -11.89
C PRO A 206 11.07 2.34 -11.64
N CYS A 207 11.75 2.75 -12.70
CA CYS A 207 12.84 3.73 -12.64
C CYS A 207 12.30 5.12 -12.97
N PHE A 208 11.53 5.71 -12.06
CA PHE A 208 11.07 7.09 -12.16
C PHE A 208 12.16 8.02 -11.63
N ASP A 209 13.10 8.36 -12.47
CA ASP A 209 14.16 9.31 -12.09
C ASP A 209 13.67 10.74 -12.30
N THR A 210 12.81 11.19 -11.40
CA THR A 210 12.13 12.45 -11.58
C THR A 210 12.95 13.60 -11.06
N ALA A 211 12.96 14.00 -9.88
CA ALA A 211 13.57 15.25 -9.40
C ALA A 211 14.81 15.03 -8.53
N VAL A 212 15.25 13.81 -8.36
CA VAL A 212 16.45 13.53 -7.58
C VAL A 212 17.65 13.76 -8.49
N THR A 213 18.09 15.00 -8.56
CA THR A 213 19.39 15.32 -9.14
C THR A 213 20.46 14.56 -8.36
N ARG A 214 21.24 13.74 -9.06
CA ARG A 214 22.45 13.19 -8.47
C ARG A 214 23.34 14.35 -8.06
N PRO A 215 23.98 14.25 -6.89
CA PRO A 215 25.08 15.17 -6.58
C PRO A 215 26.07 15.08 -7.74
N THR A 216 26.46 16.21 -8.29
CA THR A 216 27.50 16.31 -9.32
C THR A 216 28.87 15.88 -8.79
N THR A 217 28.99 15.74 -7.48
CA THR A 217 30.17 15.23 -6.78
C THR A 217 29.79 13.99 -6.00
N TYR A 218 30.42 12.89 -6.34
CA TYR A 218 30.29 11.61 -5.66
C TYR A 218 31.03 11.66 -4.33
N THR A 219 30.34 11.95 -3.24
CA THR A 219 30.97 12.16 -1.92
C THR A 219 31.11 10.89 -1.09
N GLY A 220 30.55 9.74 -1.50
CA GLY A 220 30.47 8.54 -0.68
C GLY A 220 31.33 7.36 -1.10
N SER A 221 31.94 7.34 -2.30
CA SER A 221 32.79 6.26 -2.77
C SER A 221 34.23 6.74 -2.96
N ARG A 222 35.21 5.93 -2.48
CA ARG A 222 36.63 6.17 -2.76
C ARG A 222 37.01 5.96 -4.23
N ARG A 223 36.08 5.49 -5.07
CA ARG A 223 36.28 5.32 -6.50
C ARG A 223 35.49 6.38 -7.28
N PRO A 224 36.09 7.03 -8.29
CA PRO A 224 35.37 7.93 -9.15
C PRO A 224 34.25 7.17 -9.88
N PRO A 225 33.13 7.84 -10.23
CA PRO A 225 32.07 7.26 -11.03
C PRO A 225 32.66 6.63 -12.30
N SER A 226 32.11 5.51 -12.76
CA SER A 226 32.55 4.90 -14.00
C SER A 226 32.47 5.91 -15.16
N ARG A 227 33.32 5.73 -16.15
CA ARG A 227 33.32 6.55 -17.37
C ARG A 227 31.95 6.55 -18.05
N ALA A 228 31.22 5.43 -17.97
CA ALA A 228 29.86 5.28 -18.47
C ALA A 228 28.85 6.16 -17.67
N LEU A 229 29.00 6.26 -16.36
CA LEU A 229 28.20 7.15 -15.49
C LEU A 229 28.44 8.62 -15.83
N GLN A 230 29.70 8.99 -16.03
CA GLN A 230 30.07 10.35 -16.45
C GLN A 230 29.49 10.67 -17.84
N GLN A 231 29.59 9.73 -18.79
CA GLN A 231 29.04 9.91 -20.15
C GLN A 231 27.52 9.96 -20.13
N ALA A 232 26.84 9.14 -19.33
CA ALA A 232 25.39 9.18 -19.17
C ALA A 232 24.93 10.50 -18.52
N ALA A 233 25.65 11.01 -17.53
CA ALA A 233 25.38 12.30 -16.90
C ALA A 233 25.58 13.50 -17.84
N LEU A 234 26.55 13.41 -18.76
CA LEU A 234 26.87 14.48 -19.72
C LEU A 234 25.94 14.53 -20.95
N LYS A 235 25.21 13.46 -21.26
CA LYS A 235 24.27 13.42 -22.41
C LYS A 235 22.91 14.04 -22.13
N GLN A 236 22.69 14.65 -20.96
CA GLN A 236 21.35 14.97 -20.48
C GLN A 236 20.98 16.43 -20.62
N ALA A 237 20.30 16.76 -21.72
CA ALA A 237 19.43 17.95 -21.77
C ALA A 237 17.94 17.63 -21.41
N GLY A 238 17.58 16.36 -21.14
CA GLY A 238 16.17 15.94 -21.00
C GLY A 238 15.86 14.87 -19.93
N GLY A 239 16.79 14.56 -19.04
CA GLY A 239 16.62 13.53 -18.01
C GLY A 239 17.51 12.29 -18.20
N PRO A 240 17.60 11.37 -17.24
CA PRO A 240 18.48 10.22 -17.30
C PRO A 240 18.02 9.22 -18.39
N ALA A 241 18.97 8.68 -19.16
CA ALA A 241 18.71 7.72 -20.23
C ALA A 241 18.04 6.40 -19.77
N TRP A 242 18.01 6.15 -18.47
CA TRP A 242 17.37 4.98 -17.84
C TRP A 242 15.99 5.28 -17.23
N ALA A 243 15.52 6.53 -17.24
CA ALA A 243 14.23 6.91 -16.67
C ALA A 243 13.07 6.59 -17.62
N ILE A 244 11.94 6.23 -17.02
CA ILE A 244 10.69 5.99 -17.71
C ILE A 244 9.57 6.87 -17.14
N THR A 245 8.50 7.05 -17.91
CA THR A 245 7.29 7.71 -17.44
C THR A 245 6.36 6.73 -16.70
N PRO A 246 5.44 7.24 -15.87
CA PRO A 246 4.42 6.41 -15.24
C PRO A 246 3.56 5.62 -16.24
N ASP A 247 3.21 6.22 -17.39
CA ASP A 247 2.43 5.54 -18.42
C ASP A 247 3.21 4.40 -19.08
N GLN A 248 4.50 4.62 -19.37
CA GLN A 248 5.38 3.57 -19.90
C GLN A 248 5.49 2.38 -18.94
N TYR A 249 5.59 2.67 -17.63
CA TYR A 249 5.59 1.62 -16.63
C TYR A 249 4.27 0.85 -16.59
N ALA A 250 3.14 1.56 -16.63
CA ALA A 250 1.83 0.91 -16.65
C ALA A 250 1.65 0.01 -17.87
N ASP A 251 2.04 0.47 -19.07
CA ASP A 251 1.98 -0.32 -20.30
C ASP A 251 2.84 -1.58 -20.22
N PHE A 252 4.06 -1.44 -19.74
CA PHE A 252 4.97 -2.57 -19.59
C PHE A 252 4.42 -3.62 -18.61
N VAL A 253 3.94 -3.20 -17.42
CA VAL A 253 3.37 -4.11 -16.41
C VAL A 253 2.09 -4.79 -16.91
N LEU A 254 1.23 -4.07 -17.62
CA LEU A 254 0.02 -4.66 -18.23
C LEU A 254 0.38 -5.65 -19.33
N GLY A 255 1.40 -5.37 -20.14
CA GLY A 255 1.93 -6.31 -21.13
C GLY A 255 2.46 -7.60 -20.48
N LEU A 256 3.26 -7.47 -19.43
CA LEU A 256 3.72 -8.61 -18.62
C LEU A 256 2.54 -9.42 -18.05
N THR A 257 1.56 -8.72 -17.47
CA THR A 257 0.37 -9.33 -16.85
C THR A 257 -0.46 -10.09 -17.88
N ARG A 258 -0.67 -9.51 -19.05
CA ARG A 258 -1.37 -10.19 -20.17
C ARG A 258 -0.64 -11.47 -20.54
N HIS A 259 0.65 -11.41 -20.82
CA HIS A 259 1.45 -12.56 -21.21
C HIS A 259 1.45 -13.63 -20.12
N TRP A 260 1.62 -13.24 -18.85
CA TRP A 260 1.59 -14.12 -17.68
C TRP A 260 0.27 -14.90 -17.55
N ILE A 261 -0.87 -14.23 -17.83
CA ILE A 261 -2.21 -14.85 -17.80
C ILE A 261 -2.39 -15.79 -19.00
N THR A 262 -2.12 -15.30 -20.21
CA THR A 262 -2.43 -16.03 -21.46
C THR A 262 -1.57 -17.28 -21.64
N THR A 263 -0.33 -17.26 -21.19
CA THR A 263 0.58 -18.42 -21.22
C THR A 263 0.41 -19.38 -20.04
N GLY A 264 -0.36 -18.98 -19.02
CA GLY A 264 -0.54 -19.77 -17.79
C GLY A 264 0.67 -19.76 -16.87
N LEU A 265 1.65 -18.86 -17.08
CA LEU A 265 2.83 -18.69 -16.22
C LEU A 265 2.47 -18.41 -14.77
N PHE A 266 1.27 -17.88 -14.50
CA PHE A 266 0.77 -17.63 -13.14
C PHE A 266 0.71 -18.89 -12.25
N ARG A 267 0.78 -20.10 -12.83
CA ARG A 267 0.82 -21.36 -12.06
C ARG A 267 2.19 -21.66 -11.49
N ARG A 268 3.23 -21.07 -12.03
CA ARG A 268 4.63 -21.33 -11.67
C ARG A 268 5.36 -20.09 -11.14
N LEU A 269 5.04 -18.94 -11.67
CA LEU A 269 5.78 -17.69 -11.45
C LEU A 269 4.86 -16.64 -10.83
N LYS A 270 5.20 -16.15 -9.64
CA LYS A 270 4.55 -15.00 -9.02
C LYS A 270 5.02 -13.72 -9.72
N LEU A 271 4.10 -12.89 -10.19
CA LEU A 271 4.40 -11.59 -10.81
C LEU A 271 3.87 -10.44 -9.93
N SER A 272 4.77 -9.57 -9.46
CA SER A 272 4.42 -8.35 -8.73
C SER A 272 4.67 -7.11 -9.62
N PRO A 273 3.75 -6.13 -9.65
CA PRO A 273 2.61 -5.92 -8.74
C PRO A 273 1.30 -6.60 -9.15
N ALA A 274 1.25 -7.42 -10.22
CA ALA A 274 0.02 -8.03 -10.71
C ALA A 274 -0.72 -8.83 -9.62
N VAL A 275 -0.03 -9.74 -8.91
CA VAL A 275 -0.64 -10.54 -7.82
C VAL A 275 -1.20 -9.62 -6.73
N ALA A 276 -0.47 -8.59 -6.33
CA ALA A 276 -0.95 -7.64 -5.31
C ALA A 276 -2.21 -6.89 -5.78
N THR A 277 -2.25 -6.45 -7.04
CA THR A 277 -3.42 -5.80 -7.65
C THR A 277 -4.63 -6.76 -7.66
N ILE A 278 -4.44 -8.00 -8.11
CA ILE A 278 -5.50 -9.03 -8.16
C ILE A 278 -6.06 -9.31 -6.75
N ARG A 279 -5.19 -9.44 -5.76
CA ARG A 279 -5.61 -9.64 -4.37
C ARG A 279 -6.46 -8.48 -3.86
N ARG A 280 -6.03 -7.24 -4.11
CA ARG A 280 -6.79 -6.04 -3.72
C ARG A 280 -8.12 -5.92 -4.47
N LEU A 281 -8.18 -6.29 -5.74
CA LEU A 281 -9.42 -6.38 -6.50
C LEU A 281 -10.43 -7.37 -5.88
N ARG A 282 -9.95 -8.37 -5.15
CA ARG A 282 -10.78 -9.34 -4.40
C ARG A 282 -11.08 -8.91 -2.96
N GLY A 283 -10.67 -7.72 -2.54
CA GLY A 283 -10.80 -7.28 -1.14
C GLY A 283 -9.83 -7.96 -0.17
N LEU A 284 -8.82 -8.69 -0.67
CA LEU A 284 -7.81 -9.36 0.16
C LEU A 284 -6.64 -8.42 0.48
N ALA A 285 -5.97 -8.66 1.60
CA ALA A 285 -4.73 -7.97 1.92
C ALA A 285 -3.65 -8.28 0.87
N ALA A 286 -2.76 -7.34 0.61
CA ALA A 286 -1.60 -7.54 -0.23
C ALA A 286 -0.33 -7.30 0.59
N SER A 287 0.63 -8.20 0.47
CA SER A 287 1.93 -8.12 1.16
C SER A 287 2.85 -7.00 0.65
N PHE A 288 2.52 -6.41 -0.49
CA PHE A 288 3.30 -5.36 -1.11
C PHE A 288 2.94 -3.99 -0.50
N CYS A 289 3.91 -3.31 0.10
CA CYS A 289 3.70 -2.07 0.89
C CYS A 289 3.00 -0.94 0.13
N HIS A 290 3.12 -0.88 -1.20
CA HIS A 290 2.42 0.10 -2.04
C HIS A 290 0.89 0.01 -1.92
N PHE A 291 0.37 -1.15 -1.58
CA PHE A 291 -1.07 -1.43 -1.44
C PHE A 291 -1.52 -1.45 0.03
N SER A 292 -0.61 -1.36 0.98
CA SER A 292 -0.91 -1.30 2.40
C SER A 292 -1.49 0.05 2.80
N ASP A 293 -2.42 0.06 3.74
CA ASP A 293 -2.91 1.28 4.38
C ASP A 293 -1.94 1.81 5.45
N MET A 294 -1.03 0.97 5.96
CA MET A 294 -0.03 1.31 6.98
C MET A 294 1.24 1.91 6.35
N LYS A 295 1.09 3.08 5.74
CA LYS A 295 2.13 3.74 4.94
C LYS A 295 3.40 4.04 5.72
N CYS A 296 4.50 3.32 5.43
CA CYS A 296 5.84 3.50 6.00
C CYS A 296 5.93 3.41 7.54
N ASP A 297 4.85 2.95 8.20
CA ASP A 297 4.81 2.84 9.65
C ASP A 297 5.39 1.53 10.17
N HIS A 298 5.60 0.55 9.28
CA HIS A 298 6.09 -0.79 9.59
C HIS A 298 7.31 -1.21 8.78
N VAL A 299 7.91 -0.28 8.01
CA VAL A 299 9.14 -0.53 7.24
C VAL A 299 10.24 0.38 7.76
N PHE A 300 11.35 -0.21 8.16
CA PHE A 300 12.49 0.49 8.74
C PHE A 300 13.77 0.11 8.03
N THR A 301 14.75 1.00 8.06
CA THR A 301 16.10 0.78 7.50
C THR A 301 17.13 1.06 8.56
N LEU A 302 18.01 0.10 8.82
CA LEU A 302 19.14 0.24 9.74
C LEU A 302 20.45 0.27 8.96
N TYR A 303 21.27 1.29 9.23
CA TYR A 303 22.59 1.47 8.67
C TYR A 303 23.69 1.02 9.66
N PRO A 304 24.91 0.70 9.16
CA PRO A 304 26.04 0.23 9.99
C PRO A 304 26.47 1.19 11.09
N ASP A 305 26.25 2.48 10.90
CA ASP A 305 26.56 3.52 11.88
C ASP A 305 25.49 3.71 12.96
N GLY A 306 24.45 2.88 12.96
CA GLY A 306 23.34 2.93 13.90
C GLY A 306 22.21 3.89 13.49
N ARG A 307 22.33 4.61 12.37
CA ARG A 307 21.21 5.40 11.86
C ARG A 307 20.04 4.47 11.55
N LEU A 308 18.90 4.75 12.17
CA LEU A 308 17.65 4.06 11.94
C LEU A 308 16.65 5.02 11.32
N GLY A 309 16.04 4.63 10.23
CA GLY A 309 15.06 5.45 9.53
C GLY A 309 13.88 4.65 9.03
N SER A 310 13.02 5.33 8.32
CA SER A 310 11.94 4.71 7.56
C SER A 310 12.49 3.97 6.33
N CYS A 311 11.60 3.61 5.40
CA CYS A 311 11.95 2.91 4.16
C CYS A 311 13.17 3.55 3.46
N ASP A 312 14.03 2.71 2.90
CA ASP A 312 15.25 3.11 2.18
C ASP A 312 14.99 3.83 0.85
N GLU A 313 13.79 3.69 0.28
CA GLU A 313 13.35 4.48 -0.87
C GLU A 313 13.12 5.97 -0.56
N LEU A 314 12.94 6.34 0.70
CA LEU A 314 12.81 7.73 1.11
C LEU A 314 14.19 8.44 1.08
N PRO A 315 14.23 9.76 0.82
CA PRO A 315 15.49 10.50 0.75
C PRO A 315 16.18 10.56 2.12
N TRP A 316 17.47 10.27 2.13
CA TRP A 316 18.36 10.46 3.28
C TRP A 316 19.16 11.75 3.12
N PRO A 317 19.46 12.46 4.24
CA PRO A 317 19.25 12.08 5.65
C PRO A 317 17.83 12.33 6.20
N GLN A 318 16.90 12.91 5.42
CA GLN A 318 15.57 13.30 5.90
C GLN A 318 14.71 12.13 6.36
N ALA A 319 14.98 10.91 5.86
CA ALA A 319 14.29 9.68 6.26
C ALA A 319 14.78 9.14 7.62
N GLN A 320 15.87 9.65 8.18
CA GLN A 320 16.37 9.25 9.47
C GLN A 320 15.36 9.61 10.57
N LEU A 321 15.05 8.63 11.41
CA LEU A 321 14.16 8.79 12.55
C LEU A 321 14.96 9.00 13.85
N THR A 322 15.92 8.10 14.10
CA THR A 322 16.72 8.12 15.31
C THR A 322 18.07 7.43 15.09
N HIS A 323 18.85 7.30 16.15
CA HIS A 323 20.04 6.46 16.23
C HIS A 323 19.76 5.28 17.14
N LEU A 324 20.06 4.06 16.68
CA LEU A 324 19.90 2.85 17.47
C LEU A 324 21.00 2.77 18.54
N THR A 325 20.57 2.71 19.78
CA THR A 325 21.42 2.52 20.95
C THR A 325 20.77 1.50 21.89
N PRO A 326 21.48 0.95 22.88
CA PRO A 326 20.89 0.03 23.86
C PRO A 326 19.69 0.60 24.64
N THR A 327 19.57 1.93 24.70
CA THR A 327 18.47 2.63 25.39
C THR A 327 17.30 2.97 24.47
N THR A 328 17.48 2.91 23.15
CA THR A 328 16.41 3.20 22.19
C THR A 328 15.29 2.17 22.31
N GLY A 329 14.04 2.65 22.35
CA GLY A 329 12.86 1.80 22.51
C GLY A 329 11.70 2.16 21.59
N PRO A 330 10.56 1.46 21.69
CA PRO A 330 9.40 1.67 20.80
C PRO A 330 8.82 3.08 20.85
N ALA A 331 8.85 3.72 22.03
CA ALA A 331 8.36 5.09 22.21
C ALA A 331 9.18 6.10 21.40
N ASP A 332 10.51 5.89 21.32
CA ASP A 332 11.41 6.78 20.57
C ASP A 332 11.11 6.71 19.07
N ILE A 333 10.88 5.50 18.55
CA ILE A 333 10.47 5.29 17.14
C ILE A 333 9.16 5.98 16.85
N THR A 334 8.15 5.75 17.69
CA THR A 334 6.83 6.34 17.51
C THR A 334 6.89 7.87 17.54
N THR A 335 7.65 8.43 18.47
CA THR A 335 7.85 9.88 18.60
C THR A 335 8.56 10.43 17.35
N ALA A 336 9.62 9.75 16.90
CA ALA A 336 10.38 10.16 15.73
C ALA A 336 9.54 10.09 14.44
N GLN A 337 8.73 9.05 14.25
CA GLN A 337 7.82 8.94 13.11
C GLN A 337 6.79 10.08 13.09
N ARG A 338 6.20 10.40 14.25
CA ARG A 338 5.27 11.53 14.39
C ARG A 338 5.94 12.88 14.13
N GLY A 339 7.18 13.02 14.59
CA GLY A 339 8.00 14.22 14.39
C GLY A 339 8.53 14.39 12.96
N SER A 340 8.57 13.31 12.16
CA SER A 340 9.14 13.32 10.82
C SER A 340 8.35 14.21 9.86
N ASN A 341 8.97 15.31 9.44
CA ASN A 341 8.39 16.23 8.47
C ASN A 341 8.20 15.57 7.11
N LEU A 342 9.14 14.73 6.69
CA LEU A 342 9.08 13.99 5.44
C LEU A 342 7.87 13.06 5.39
N LEU A 343 7.65 12.27 6.44
CA LEU A 343 6.50 11.36 6.52
C LEU A 343 5.17 12.13 6.55
N ARG A 344 5.10 13.24 7.28
CA ARG A 344 3.89 14.10 7.29
C ARG A 344 3.59 14.66 5.91
N GLN A 345 4.59 15.23 5.23
CA GLN A 345 4.41 15.76 3.88
C GLN A 345 3.98 14.66 2.90
N GLY A 346 4.66 13.50 2.93
CA GLY A 346 4.33 12.37 2.08
C GLY A 346 2.91 11.83 2.32
N LYS A 347 2.48 11.72 3.59
CA LYS A 347 1.11 11.34 3.96
C LYS A 347 0.10 12.42 3.57
N GLY A 348 0.45 13.69 3.68
CA GLY A 348 -0.36 14.83 3.24
C GLY A 348 -0.72 14.78 1.75
N LEU A 349 0.18 14.26 0.91
CA LEU A 349 -0.10 14.06 -0.52
C LEU A 349 -1.19 13.01 -0.78
N MET A 350 -1.57 12.24 0.23
CA MET A 350 -2.63 11.23 0.13
C MET A 350 -4.01 11.77 0.50
N THR A 351 -4.15 13.05 0.80
CA THR A 351 -5.46 13.65 1.16
C THR A 351 -6.51 13.42 0.07
N ALA A 352 -6.12 13.54 -1.21
CA ALA A 352 -7.00 13.24 -2.34
C ALA A 352 -7.44 11.75 -2.41
N CYS A 353 -6.73 10.84 -1.72
CA CYS A 353 -7.12 9.43 -1.66
C CYS A 353 -8.33 9.19 -0.74
N VAL A 354 -8.70 10.15 0.11
CA VAL A 354 -9.80 10.02 1.08
C VAL A 354 -11.12 9.72 0.36
N THR A 355 -11.35 10.40 -0.78
CA THR A 355 -12.58 10.23 -1.59
C THR A 355 -12.31 9.56 -2.95
N CYS A 356 -11.16 8.92 -3.13
CA CYS A 356 -10.80 8.29 -4.39
C CYS A 356 -11.46 6.92 -4.55
N ASP A 357 -12.15 6.68 -5.68
CA ASP A 357 -12.81 5.40 -6.00
C ASP A 357 -11.86 4.18 -5.96
N TYR A 358 -10.58 4.42 -6.20
CA TYR A 358 -9.56 3.37 -6.21
C TYR A 358 -8.93 3.14 -4.83
N ARG A 359 -9.35 3.85 -3.77
CA ARG A 359 -8.70 3.81 -2.45
C ARG A 359 -8.57 2.39 -1.91
N SER A 360 -9.64 1.62 -1.93
CA SER A 360 -9.68 0.26 -1.40
C SER A 360 -8.74 -0.70 -2.14
N THR A 361 -8.54 -0.50 -3.43
CA THR A 361 -7.66 -1.34 -4.26
C THR A 361 -6.25 -0.77 -4.34
N CYS A 362 -6.10 0.53 -4.58
CA CYS A 362 -4.80 1.18 -4.76
C CYS A 362 -3.98 1.27 -3.46
N GLY A 363 -4.62 1.42 -2.30
CA GLY A 363 -3.94 1.70 -1.03
C GLY A 363 -3.16 3.02 -1.01
N GLY A 364 -3.28 3.88 -2.03
CA GLY A 364 -2.59 5.16 -2.13
C GLY A 364 -1.16 5.12 -2.68
N GLY A 365 -0.62 3.95 -3.01
CA GLY A 365 0.72 3.81 -3.61
C GLY A 365 1.88 4.00 -2.62
N CYS A 366 3.09 4.14 -3.14
CA CYS A 366 4.32 4.38 -2.36
C CYS A 366 4.45 5.86 -1.99
N ILE A 367 4.69 6.15 -0.72
CA ILE A 367 4.91 7.53 -0.26
C ILE A 367 6.21 8.11 -0.83
N ALA A 368 7.28 7.32 -0.89
CA ALA A 368 8.56 7.79 -1.42
C ALA A 368 8.46 8.17 -2.89
N THR A 369 7.85 7.31 -3.70
CA THR A 369 7.65 7.60 -5.13
C THR A 369 6.69 8.78 -5.31
N ARG A 370 5.58 8.81 -4.57
CA ARG A 370 4.62 9.93 -4.61
C ARG A 370 5.27 11.26 -4.27
N TRP A 371 6.12 11.29 -3.26
CA TRP A 371 6.85 12.48 -2.85
C TRP A 371 7.81 12.95 -3.96
N ARG A 372 8.60 12.05 -4.55
CA ARG A 372 9.48 12.37 -5.69
C ARG A 372 8.70 12.91 -6.90
N MET A 373 7.60 12.22 -7.25
CA MET A 373 6.74 12.64 -8.37
C MET A 373 6.08 14.01 -8.11
N ASN A 374 5.71 14.30 -6.87
CA ASN A 374 5.18 15.61 -6.51
C ASN A 374 6.23 16.71 -6.65
N LEU A 375 7.46 16.47 -6.24
CA LEU A 375 8.57 17.43 -6.46
C LEU A 375 8.82 17.70 -7.95
N ALA A 376 8.57 16.71 -8.80
CA ALA A 376 8.68 16.84 -10.25
C ALA A 376 7.42 17.44 -10.92
N GLY A 377 6.41 17.83 -10.15
CA GLY A 377 5.12 18.30 -10.70
C GLY A 377 4.28 17.22 -11.37
N GLN A 378 4.57 15.93 -11.13
CA GLN A 378 3.96 14.78 -11.79
C GLN A 378 3.07 13.94 -10.85
N HIS A 379 2.56 14.55 -9.79
CA HIS A 379 1.73 13.85 -8.81
C HIS A 379 0.49 13.18 -9.42
N ASN A 380 -0.17 13.84 -10.36
CA ASN A 380 -1.35 13.29 -11.04
C ASN A 380 -0.98 12.10 -11.92
N ALA A 381 0.12 12.18 -12.69
CA ALA A 381 0.60 11.08 -13.51
C ALA A 381 0.91 9.82 -12.66
N TYR A 382 1.38 10.01 -11.41
CA TYR A 382 1.54 8.91 -10.48
C TYR A 382 0.21 8.26 -10.08
N CYS A 383 -0.85 9.03 -9.88
CA CYS A 383 -2.18 8.48 -9.60
C CYS A 383 -2.77 7.79 -10.85
N ASP A 384 -2.66 8.43 -12.00
CA ASP A 384 -3.22 7.94 -13.27
C ASP A 384 -2.65 6.56 -13.65
N HIS A 385 -1.33 6.36 -13.55
CA HIS A 385 -0.74 5.06 -13.86
C HIS A 385 -1.21 3.96 -12.91
N ARG A 386 -1.42 4.27 -11.62
CA ARG A 386 -1.93 3.29 -10.66
C ARG A 386 -3.37 2.90 -10.94
N MET A 387 -4.22 3.87 -11.27
CA MET A 387 -5.59 3.62 -11.71
C MET A 387 -5.60 2.77 -12.97
N ARG A 388 -4.76 3.11 -13.96
CA ARG A 388 -4.61 2.37 -15.20
C ARG A 388 -4.16 0.91 -14.98
N LEU A 389 -3.22 0.66 -14.05
CA LEU A 389 -2.81 -0.69 -13.68
C LEU A 389 -3.96 -1.52 -13.08
N ILE A 390 -4.75 -0.91 -12.21
CA ILE A 390 -5.90 -1.57 -11.58
C ILE A 390 -6.95 -1.92 -12.63
N ASP A 391 -7.32 -0.95 -13.42
CA ASP A 391 -8.35 -1.08 -14.45
C ASP A 391 -7.93 -2.07 -15.55
N GLY A 392 -6.72 -1.94 -16.05
CA GLY A 392 -6.18 -2.85 -17.05
C GLY A 392 -6.04 -4.29 -16.53
N THR A 393 -5.63 -4.47 -15.27
CA THR A 393 -5.59 -5.80 -14.65
C THR A 393 -6.99 -6.40 -14.53
N ALA A 394 -7.99 -5.61 -14.13
CA ALA A 394 -9.37 -6.08 -14.05
C ALA A 394 -9.90 -6.48 -15.45
N ALA A 395 -9.60 -5.71 -16.47
CA ALA A 395 -9.96 -6.02 -17.87
C ALA A 395 -9.31 -7.32 -18.36
N LEU A 396 -8.02 -7.51 -18.10
CA LEU A 396 -7.29 -8.74 -18.44
C LEU A 396 -7.84 -9.98 -17.73
N LEU A 397 -8.30 -9.85 -16.50
CA LEU A 397 -8.92 -10.94 -15.76
C LEU A 397 -10.31 -11.31 -16.32
N ALA A 398 -11.02 -10.34 -16.86
CA ALA A 398 -12.34 -10.55 -17.44
C ALA A 398 -12.26 -11.18 -18.84
N ASP A 399 -11.38 -10.67 -19.70
CA ASP A 399 -11.11 -11.19 -21.05
C ASP A 399 -9.65 -10.94 -21.44
N PRO A 400 -8.75 -11.91 -21.23
CA PRO A 400 -7.33 -11.76 -21.60
C PRO A 400 -7.09 -11.58 -23.10
N ALA A 401 -7.97 -12.11 -23.94
CA ALA A 401 -7.86 -12.03 -25.38
C ALA A 401 -8.29 -10.65 -25.92
N HIS A 402 -9.33 -10.07 -25.32
CA HIS A 402 -9.94 -8.80 -25.73
C HIS A 402 -10.12 -7.86 -24.53
N PRO A 403 -9.05 -7.43 -23.87
CA PRO A 403 -9.15 -6.63 -22.64
C PRO A 403 -9.85 -5.28 -22.88
N ASP A 404 -9.72 -4.69 -24.06
CA ASP A 404 -10.40 -3.43 -24.40
C ASP A 404 -11.92 -3.60 -24.45
N GLY A 405 -12.40 -4.74 -24.97
CA GLY A 405 -13.83 -5.08 -24.97
C GLY A 405 -14.35 -5.42 -23.56
N ALA A 406 -13.55 -6.10 -22.75
CA ALA A 406 -13.86 -6.39 -21.36
C ALA A 406 -13.89 -5.12 -20.51
N TRP A 407 -12.98 -4.19 -20.78
CA TRP A 407 -12.91 -2.88 -20.15
C TRP A 407 -14.22 -2.10 -20.27
N CYS A 408 -14.81 -2.01 -21.45
CA CYS A 408 -16.10 -1.34 -21.65
C CYS A 408 -17.24 -1.96 -20.81
N ARG A 409 -17.14 -3.24 -20.44
CA ARG A 409 -18.12 -3.96 -19.61
C ARG A 409 -17.78 -3.94 -18.14
N THR A 410 -16.49 -3.90 -17.77
CA THR A 410 -15.97 -4.04 -16.40
C THR A 410 -15.40 -2.75 -15.82
N ALA A 411 -15.28 -1.69 -16.60
CA ALA A 411 -14.84 -0.36 -16.13
C ALA A 411 -15.68 0.18 -14.96
N ARG A 412 -16.79 -0.49 -14.65
CA ARG A 412 -17.62 -0.30 -13.45
C ARG A 412 -17.39 -1.39 -12.41
N TRP A 413 -16.16 -1.97 -12.35
CA TRP A 413 -15.90 -2.86 -11.24
C TRP A 413 -16.15 -2.10 -9.94
N ARG A 414 -17.21 -2.50 -9.26
CA ARG A 414 -17.61 -1.93 -7.99
C ARG A 414 -17.21 -2.92 -6.90
N PRO A 415 -16.68 -2.44 -5.78
CA PRO A 415 -16.44 -3.31 -4.64
C PRO A 415 -17.69 -4.12 -4.31
N THR A 416 -17.50 -5.32 -3.77
CA THR A 416 -18.60 -6.09 -3.20
C THR A 416 -19.36 -5.19 -2.23
N PRO A 417 -20.71 -5.18 -2.23
CA PRO A 417 -21.48 -4.37 -1.30
C PRO A 417 -21.03 -4.63 0.13
N VAL A 418 -20.76 -3.56 0.88
CA VAL A 418 -20.31 -3.66 2.29
C VAL A 418 -21.44 -4.00 3.23
N ASN A 419 -22.65 -3.63 2.85
CA ASN A 419 -23.87 -3.86 3.62
C ASN A 419 -25.06 -4.13 2.70
N ARG A 420 -26.18 -4.54 3.27
CA ARG A 420 -27.44 -4.82 2.57
C ARG A 420 -28.56 -4.09 3.25
N MET A 421 -29.50 -3.63 2.47
CA MET A 421 -30.77 -3.05 2.92
C MET A 421 -31.90 -3.69 2.15
N ARG A 422 -33.01 -3.93 2.82
CA ARG A 422 -34.18 -4.58 2.22
C ARG A 422 -34.68 -3.82 1.00
N ASP A 423 -35.00 -2.53 1.19
CA ASP A 423 -35.47 -1.64 0.11
C ASP A 423 -34.92 -0.23 0.28
N VAL A 424 -33.91 0.09 -0.51
CA VAL A 424 -33.23 1.40 -0.46
C VAL A 424 -34.18 2.54 -0.87
N GLN A 425 -35.07 2.32 -1.84
CA GLN A 425 -35.99 3.37 -2.30
C GLN A 425 -37.08 3.64 -1.29
N ALA A 426 -37.64 2.60 -0.68
CA ALA A 426 -38.62 2.77 0.40
C ALA A 426 -37.98 3.49 1.61
N PHE A 427 -36.76 3.16 1.96
CA PHE A 427 -35.99 3.82 3.02
C PHE A 427 -35.82 5.32 2.74
N LEU A 428 -35.34 5.70 1.56
CA LEU A 428 -35.18 7.10 1.16
C LEU A 428 -36.53 7.85 1.15
N ALA A 429 -37.59 7.20 0.66
CA ALA A 429 -38.92 7.80 0.66
C ALA A 429 -39.43 8.08 2.08
N THR A 430 -39.13 7.22 3.06
CA THR A 430 -39.48 7.44 4.47
C THR A 430 -38.74 8.66 5.03
N TRP A 431 -37.50 8.86 4.69
CA TRP A 431 -36.70 10.03 5.11
C TRP A 431 -37.22 11.35 4.52
N ASP A 432 -37.78 11.31 3.31
CA ASP A 432 -38.29 12.49 2.60
C ASP A 432 -39.76 12.80 2.94
N ASP A 433 -40.49 11.88 3.59
CA ASP A 433 -41.87 12.06 4.00
C ASP A 433 -42.04 12.00 5.52
N PRO A 434 -42.16 13.16 6.21
CA PRO A 434 -42.43 13.19 7.65
C PRO A 434 -43.72 12.51 8.10
N GLN A 435 -44.65 12.28 7.18
CA GLN A 435 -45.94 11.62 7.45
C GLN A 435 -45.92 10.13 7.15
N ALA A 436 -44.83 9.59 6.62
CA ALA A 436 -44.73 8.17 6.36
C ALA A 436 -44.94 7.33 7.64
N ALA A 437 -45.60 6.19 7.51
CA ALA A 437 -45.77 5.27 8.63
C ALA A 437 -44.42 4.67 9.04
N ARG A 438 -44.12 4.67 10.33
CA ARG A 438 -42.91 4.07 10.90
C ARG A 438 -43.31 2.91 11.78
N HIS A 439 -42.58 1.78 11.62
CA HIS A 439 -42.82 0.60 12.40
C HIS A 439 -41.95 0.62 13.65
N PRO A 440 -42.41 0.15 14.81
CA PRO A 440 -41.61 0.07 16.00
C PRO A 440 -40.35 -0.78 15.74
N ALA A 441 -39.19 -0.23 16.04
CA ALA A 441 -37.95 -0.96 16.03
C ALA A 441 -37.72 -1.68 17.35
N GLN A 442 -37.17 -2.88 17.32
CA GLN A 442 -36.71 -3.52 18.53
C GLN A 442 -35.23 -3.20 18.72
N LEU A 443 -34.92 -2.46 19.76
CA LEU A 443 -33.56 -2.16 20.16
C LEU A 443 -33.00 -3.30 21.01
N VAL A 444 -31.90 -3.89 20.58
CA VAL A 444 -31.14 -4.87 21.33
C VAL A 444 -29.81 -4.25 21.70
N THR A 445 -29.68 -3.89 22.97
CA THR A 445 -28.41 -3.41 23.52
C THR A 445 -27.57 -4.61 23.97
N SER A 446 -26.36 -4.69 23.49
CA SER A 446 -25.41 -5.74 23.84
C SER A 446 -24.02 -5.15 24.09
N ALA A 447 -23.07 -5.97 24.57
CA ALA A 447 -21.66 -5.58 24.64
C ALA A 447 -21.07 -5.27 23.24
N PHE A 448 -21.76 -5.59 22.17
CA PHE A 448 -21.36 -5.35 20.79
C PHE A 448 -22.07 -4.15 20.14
N GLY A 449 -22.75 -3.36 20.93
CA GLY A 449 -23.48 -2.19 20.49
C GLY A 449 -25.01 -2.40 20.40
N ASN A 450 -25.69 -1.37 19.93
CA ASN A 450 -27.12 -1.40 19.69
C ASN A 450 -27.41 -1.99 18.33
N ILE A 451 -28.30 -2.99 18.28
CA ILE A 451 -28.78 -3.59 17.04
C ILE A 451 -30.27 -3.25 16.92
N ASN A 452 -30.61 -2.51 15.90
CA ASN A 452 -31.97 -2.18 15.57
C ASN A 452 -32.56 -3.26 14.66
N THR A 453 -33.64 -3.89 15.09
CA THR A 453 -34.24 -5.00 14.35
C THR A 453 -35.74 -4.77 14.16
N THR A 454 -36.32 -5.47 13.21
CA THR A 454 -37.76 -5.47 12.93
C THR A 454 -38.61 -6.21 13.97
N GLY A 455 -38.07 -6.50 15.15
CA GLY A 455 -38.77 -7.18 16.23
C GLY A 455 -38.80 -8.70 16.16
N LEU A 456 -38.10 -9.32 15.20
CA LEU A 456 -37.94 -10.76 15.13
C LEU A 456 -36.66 -11.21 15.87
N PRO A 457 -36.76 -12.08 16.88
CA PRO A 457 -35.61 -12.52 17.66
C PRO A 457 -34.71 -13.50 16.91
N GLY A 458 -33.44 -13.54 17.31
CA GLY A 458 -32.47 -14.54 16.88
C GLY A 458 -31.96 -14.36 15.43
N PRO A 459 -31.57 -15.45 14.76
CA PRO A 459 -30.95 -15.40 13.43
C PRO A 459 -31.87 -14.89 12.32
N THR A 460 -33.14 -14.73 12.59
CA THR A 460 -34.14 -14.16 11.67
C THR A 460 -34.36 -12.67 11.86
N ALA A 461 -33.67 -12.04 12.83
CA ALA A 461 -33.74 -10.60 13.04
C ALA A 461 -33.27 -9.87 11.78
N GLN A 462 -34.07 -8.92 11.33
CA GLN A 462 -33.75 -8.05 10.20
C GLN A 462 -33.41 -6.65 10.73
N PRO A 463 -32.48 -5.93 10.10
CA PRO A 463 -32.28 -4.52 10.40
C PRO A 463 -33.57 -3.72 10.27
N ALA A 464 -33.78 -2.73 11.11
CA ALA A 464 -34.90 -1.82 10.96
C ALA A 464 -34.62 -0.82 9.82
N ASP A 465 -35.40 -0.94 8.74
CA ASP A 465 -35.18 -0.18 7.50
C ASP A 465 -35.93 1.17 7.48
N ASP A 466 -36.56 1.58 8.57
CA ASP A 466 -37.41 2.75 8.64
C ASP A 466 -37.01 3.73 9.76
N LEU A 467 -35.81 3.57 10.33
CA LEU A 467 -35.28 4.53 11.32
C LEU A 467 -34.77 5.79 10.63
N ASP A 468 -35.40 6.90 10.96
CA ASP A 468 -35.04 8.25 10.53
C ASP A 468 -35.16 9.24 11.71
N PRO A 469 -34.75 10.52 11.59
CA PRO A 469 -34.83 11.49 12.69
C PRO A 469 -36.20 11.76 13.24
N VAL A 470 -37.28 11.43 12.51
CA VAL A 470 -38.67 11.59 12.93
C VAL A 470 -39.17 10.34 13.68
N HIS A 471 -38.52 9.22 13.54
CA HIS A 471 -38.88 7.97 14.20
C HIS A 471 -38.86 8.12 15.74
N PRO A 472 -39.92 7.69 16.47
CA PRO A 472 -39.98 7.85 17.94
C PRO A 472 -38.78 7.25 18.69
N GLN A 473 -38.15 6.19 18.16
CA GLN A 473 -37.03 5.49 18.78
C GLN A 473 -35.67 5.96 18.23
N TRP A 474 -35.61 6.98 17.37
CA TRP A 474 -34.35 7.47 16.79
C TRP A 474 -33.27 7.78 17.84
N ASN A 475 -33.67 8.52 18.88
CA ASN A 475 -32.72 8.93 19.92
C ASN A 475 -32.14 7.76 20.72
N ASP A 476 -32.92 6.71 20.90
CA ASP A 476 -32.52 5.51 21.65
C ASP A 476 -31.73 4.52 20.75
N ALA A 477 -31.93 4.65 19.44
CA ALA A 477 -31.28 3.76 18.48
C ALA A 477 -29.81 4.14 18.20
N ILE A 478 -29.49 5.43 18.28
CA ILE A 478 -28.15 5.94 17.98
C ILE A 478 -27.30 5.94 19.25
N GLU A 479 -26.17 5.26 19.18
CA GLU A 479 -25.24 5.15 20.32
C GLU A 479 -24.65 6.51 20.74
N PRO A 480 -24.48 6.77 22.04
CA PRO A 480 -24.10 8.08 22.56
C PRO A 480 -22.79 8.65 21.98
N GLY A 481 -21.78 7.82 21.77
CA GLY A 481 -20.47 8.25 21.28
C GLY A 481 -20.45 8.71 19.82
N ILE A 482 -21.42 8.25 18.99
CA ILE A 482 -21.53 8.66 17.58
C ILE A 482 -22.66 9.65 17.34
N LYS A 483 -23.61 9.74 18.28
CA LYS A 483 -24.81 10.55 18.14
C LYS A 483 -24.55 12.01 17.75
N PRO A 484 -23.57 12.74 18.34
CA PRO A 484 -23.31 14.13 17.94
C PRO A 484 -23.00 14.28 16.46
N LEU A 485 -22.27 13.32 15.88
CA LEU A 485 -21.91 13.33 14.46
C LEU A 485 -23.11 12.99 13.58
N VAL A 486 -23.90 11.99 13.96
CA VAL A 486 -25.14 11.63 13.26
C VAL A 486 -26.12 12.80 13.26
N ASP A 487 -26.38 13.39 14.43
CA ASP A 487 -27.31 14.54 14.57
C ASP A 487 -26.85 15.75 13.74
N HIS A 488 -25.55 16.02 13.67
CA HIS A 488 -25.02 17.10 12.86
C HIS A 488 -25.21 16.83 11.35
N LEU A 489 -24.88 15.61 10.89
CA LEU A 489 -25.02 15.23 9.48
C LEU A 489 -26.47 15.19 9.03
N THR A 490 -27.37 14.69 9.87
CA THR A 490 -28.80 14.61 9.55
C THR A 490 -29.55 15.93 9.76
N GLY A 491 -29.30 16.63 10.86
CA GLY A 491 -30.01 17.86 11.21
C GLY A 491 -29.47 19.10 10.49
N ARG A 492 -28.14 19.25 10.36
CA ARG A 492 -27.54 20.45 9.78
C ARG A 492 -27.28 20.33 8.28
N TRP A 493 -26.95 19.10 7.81
CA TRP A 493 -26.65 18.85 6.41
C TRP A 493 -27.76 18.12 5.66
N HIS A 494 -28.79 17.69 6.34
CA HIS A 494 -29.95 16.94 5.79
C HIS A 494 -29.56 15.66 5.03
N LEU A 495 -28.43 15.04 5.43
CA LEU A 495 -27.96 13.81 4.82
C LEU A 495 -28.67 12.60 5.43
N VAL A 496 -28.88 11.58 4.62
CA VAL A 496 -29.42 10.30 5.06
C VAL A 496 -28.30 9.42 5.60
N THR A 497 -28.47 8.88 6.81
CA THR A 497 -27.58 7.88 7.39
C THR A 497 -28.23 6.51 7.30
N TYR A 498 -27.46 5.48 6.90
CA TYR A 498 -27.97 4.10 6.80
C TYR A 498 -27.34 3.17 7.83
N ASP A 499 -26.25 3.56 8.44
CA ASP A 499 -25.53 2.80 9.46
C ASP A 499 -24.73 3.74 10.36
N SER A 500 -24.54 3.36 11.62
CA SER A 500 -23.66 4.09 12.54
C SER A 500 -23.19 3.18 13.69
N CYS A 501 -21.98 3.40 14.16
CA CYS A 501 -21.39 2.69 15.29
C CYS A 501 -20.46 3.63 16.07
N GLU A 502 -20.58 3.66 17.40
CA GLU A 502 -19.68 4.48 18.23
C GLU A 502 -18.27 3.91 18.39
N GLY A 503 -18.08 2.65 17.99
CA GLY A 503 -16.85 1.91 18.17
C GLY A 503 -16.79 1.19 19.52
N HIS A 504 -16.47 -0.11 19.47
CA HIS A 504 -16.48 -0.96 20.66
C HIS A 504 -15.15 -1.66 20.86
N HIS A 505 -14.71 -1.74 22.11
CA HIS A 505 -13.54 -2.51 22.49
C HIS A 505 -13.98 -3.88 22.99
N TYR A 506 -13.43 -4.93 22.37
CA TYR A 506 -13.71 -6.31 22.77
C TYR A 506 -12.47 -6.93 23.41
N ASP A 507 -12.62 -7.46 24.62
CA ASP A 507 -11.55 -8.20 25.29
C ASP A 507 -11.15 -9.43 24.47
N GLY A 508 -9.86 -9.56 24.21
CA GLY A 508 -9.30 -10.69 23.47
C GLY A 508 -9.44 -10.64 21.94
N VAL A 509 -10.08 -9.61 21.37
CA VAL A 509 -10.19 -9.40 19.92
C VAL A 509 -9.25 -8.29 19.47
N ARG A 510 -8.33 -8.58 18.54
CA ARG A 510 -7.35 -7.60 18.01
C ARG A 510 -7.97 -6.43 17.24
N LYS A 511 -9.22 -6.57 16.78
CA LYS A 511 -9.94 -5.55 16.03
C LYS A 511 -11.20 -5.18 16.80
N GLY A 512 -11.15 -4.10 17.54
CA GLY A 512 -12.34 -3.41 17.99
C GLY A 512 -13.13 -2.87 16.77
N GLN A 513 -14.43 -2.72 16.94
CA GLN A 513 -15.23 -2.01 15.93
C GLN A 513 -14.79 -0.55 15.85
N THR A 514 -14.69 -0.04 14.63
CA THR A 514 -14.33 1.35 14.38
C THR A 514 -15.55 2.24 14.60
N ARG A 515 -15.32 3.50 15.03
CA ARG A 515 -16.41 4.50 15.01
C ARG A 515 -16.70 4.89 13.57
N GLU A 516 -17.96 4.78 13.13
CA GLU A 516 -18.32 5.07 11.75
C GLU A 516 -19.76 5.58 11.59
N VAL A 517 -19.97 6.36 10.51
CA VAL A 517 -21.28 6.76 10.01
C VAL A 517 -21.34 6.49 8.53
N GLY A 518 -22.33 5.71 8.12
CA GLY A 518 -22.63 5.44 6.72
C GLY A 518 -23.68 6.42 6.18
N LEU A 519 -23.36 7.05 5.05
CA LEU A 519 -24.22 8.03 4.37
C LEU A 519 -24.74 7.44 3.06
N LEU A 520 -26.05 7.57 2.86
CA LEU A 520 -26.76 7.13 1.66
C LEU A 520 -27.27 8.34 0.88
N PRO A 521 -26.52 8.86 -0.08
CA PRO A 521 -26.98 9.94 -0.95
C PRO A 521 -28.19 9.51 -1.81
N ARG A 522 -29.12 10.42 -2.02
CA ARG A 522 -30.36 10.19 -2.79
C ARG A 522 -30.09 9.99 -4.27
N ASP A 523 -29.09 10.70 -4.79
CA ASP A 523 -28.71 10.68 -6.20
C ASP A 523 -27.20 10.95 -6.40
N ASP A 524 -26.74 10.91 -7.64
CA ASP A 524 -25.34 11.14 -8.01
C ASP A 524 -24.87 12.57 -7.71
N ALA A 525 -25.75 13.56 -7.73
CA ALA A 525 -25.43 14.96 -7.43
C ALA A 525 -25.18 15.14 -5.93
N GLU A 526 -26.07 14.61 -5.09
CA GLU A 526 -25.89 14.60 -3.62
C GLU A 526 -24.66 13.77 -3.24
N TYR A 527 -24.40 12.65 -3.92
CA TYR A 527 -23.20 11.85 -3.70
C TYR A 527 -21.93 12.68 -3.95
N ALA A 528 -21.85 13.36 -5.09
CA ALA A 528 -20.69 14.18 -5.43
C ALA A 528 -20.50 15.36 -4.45
N ALA A 529 -21.60 16.03 -4.08
CA ALA A 529 -21.59 17.13 -3.13
C ALA A 529 -21.17 16.68 -1.72
N THR A 530 -21.72 15.58 -1.23
CA THR A 530 -21.36 14.98 0.06
C THR A 530 -19.90 14.54 0.10
N ALA A 531 -19.42 13.86 -0.94
CA ALA A 531 -18.02 13.47 -1.06
C ALA A 531 -17.09 14.70 -1.00
N ALA A 532 -17.46 15.80 -1.65
CA ALA A 532 -16.68 17.04 -1.63
C ALA A 532 -16.63 17.67 -0.22
N VAL A 533 -17.76 17.72 0.49
CA VAL A 533 -17.86 18.22 1.87
C VAL A 533 -16.98 17.38 2.80
N LEU A 534 -17.12 16.06 2.77
CA LEU A 534 -16.34 15.17 3.62
C LEU A 534 -14.83 15.26 3.33
N CYS A 535 -14.44 15.43 2.06
CA CYS A 535 -13.04 15.63 1.69
C CYS A 535 -12.47 16.93 2.26
N ARG A 536 -13.22 18.04 2.18
CA ARG A 536 -12.80 19.32 2.77
C ARG A 536 -12.69 19.23 4.29
N ALA A 537 -13.69 18.63 4.95
CA ALA A 537 -13.67 18.43 6.39
C ALA A 537 -12.47 17.57 6.82
N ALA A 538 -12.21 16.45 6.13
CA ALA A 538 -11.05 15.60 6.40
C ALA A 538 -9.71 16.34 6.21
N THR A 539 -9.60 17.16 5.18
CA THR A 539 -8.41 18.00 4.93
C THR A 539 -8.20 19.01 6.04
N ARG A 540 -9.27 19.63 6.51
CA ARG A 540 -9.21 20.66 7.56
C ARG A 540 -8.88 20.08 8.93
N CYS A 541 -9.55 19.00 9.34
CA CYS A 541 -9.36 18.41 10.67
C CYS A 541 -8.14 17.48 10.74
N GLY A 542 -7.67 16.93 9.61
CA GLY A 542 -6.60 15.93 9.58
C GLY A 542 -5.35 16.29 10.40
N PRO A 543 -4.80 17.51 10.31
CA PRO A 543 -3.65 17.92 11.13
C PRO A 543 -3.94 18.05 12.63
N ALA A 544 -5.20 18.26 13.02
CA ALA A 544 -5.64 18.43 14.40
C ALA A 544 -6.14 17.14 15.05
N LEU A 545 -6.31 16.06 14.26
CA LEU A 545 -6.76 14.77 14.81
C LEU A 545 -5.76 14.22 15.83
N PRO A 546 -6.28 13.59 16.91
CA PRO A 546 -5.43 12.88 17.85
C PRO A 546 -4.52 11.88 17.13
N PRO A 547 -3.25 11.74 17.53
CA PRO A 547 -2.30 10.83 16.87
C PRO A 547 -2.74 9.37 16.84
N ALA A 548 -3.61 8.98 17.78
CA ALA A 548 -4.16 7.63 17.87
C ALA A 548 -5.23 7.31 16.81
N VAL A 549 -5.77 8.33 16.11
CA VAL A 549 -6.94 8.21 15.23
C VAL A 549 -6.59 8.62 13.81
N ARG A 550 -7.09 7.86 12.84
CA ARG A 550 -7.09 8.20 11.42
C ARG A 550 -8.51 8.35 10.92
N LEU A 551 -8.76 9.36 10.11
CA LEU A 551 -10.02 9.55 9.42
C LEU A 551 -9.94 8.96 8.01
N LEU A 552 -10.96 8.20 7.64
CA LEU A 552 -11.14 7.64 6.31
C LEU A 552 -12.57 7.96 5.83
N VAL A 553 -12.70 8.50 4.64
CA VAL A 553 -13.97 8.52 3.91
C VAL A 553 -13.89 7.41 2.86
N ALA A 554 -14.62 6.33 3.12
CA ALA A 554 -14.65 5.19 2.22
C ALA A 554 -15.81 5.35 1.22
N ARG A 555 -15.57 4.98 -0.03
CA ARG A 555 -16.60 4.86 -1.07
C ARG A 555 -16.98 3.40 -1.19
N ASN A 556 -18.19 3.08 -0.85
CA ASN A 556 -18.70 1.72 -0.81
C ASN A 556 -20.01 1.60 -1.61
N ASN A 557 -20.56 0.40 -1.65
CA ASN A 557 -21.87 0.12 -2.22
C ASN A 557 -22.76 -0.58 -1.19
N LEU A 558 -24.02 -0.20 -1.18
CA LEU A 558 -25.08 -0.82 -0.43
C LEU A 558 -25.93 -1.67 -1.39
N ALA A 559 -26.17 -2.93 -1.08
CA ALA A 559 -27.04 -3.79 -1.89
C ALA A 559 -28.51 -3.60 -1.47
N CYS A 560 -29.38 -3.32 -2.43
CA CYS A 560 -30.83 -3.37 -2.25
C CYS A 560 -31.32 -4.80 -2.53
N GLU A 561 -31.90 -5.46 -1.54
CA GLU A 561 -32.37 -6.83 -1.68
C GLU A 561 -33.59 -6.96 -2.59
N THR A 562 -34.53 -6.01 -2.50
CA THR A 562 -35.74 -5.99 -3.32
C THR A 562 -35.44 -5.85 -4.82
N THR A 563 -34.49 -5.00 -5.18
CA THR A 563 -34.22 -4.70 -6.58
C THR A 563 -32.99 -5.42 -7.14
N GLY A 564 -32.15 -5.99 -6.27
CA GLY A 564 -30.84 -6.55 -6.63
C GLY A 564 -29.82 -5.51 -7.11
N ARG A 565 -30.14 -4.20 -7.02
CA ARG A 565 -29.26 -3.10 -7.42
C ARG A 565 -28.31 -2.72 -6.30
N THR A 566 -27.21 -2.10 -6.66
CA THR A 566 -26.30 -1.47 -5.69
C THR A 566 -26.41 0.04 -5.76
N HIS A 567 -26.33 0.67 -4.58
CA HIS A 567 -26.36 2.12 -4.41
C HIS A 567 -25.00 2.57 -3.88
N PRO A 568 -24.36 3.60 -4.46
CA PRO A 568 -23.13 4.14 -3.94
C PRO A 568 -23.36 4.84 -2.60
N VAL A 569 -22.52 4.56 -1.63
CA VAL A 569 -22.55 5.12 -0.27
C VAL A 569 -21.20 5.66 0.14
N LEU A 570 -21.20 6.52 1.16
CA LEU A 570 -20.00 7.12 1.73
C LEU A 570 -19.95 6.80 3.22
N ASP A 571 -18.87 6.16 3.68
CA ASP A 571 -18.69 5.85 5.09
C ASP A 571 -17.59 6.72 5.67
N LEU A 572 -17.94 7.52 6.67
CA LEU A 572 -16.99 8.28 7.47
C LEU A 572 -16.51 7.41 8.63
N ARG A 573 -15.25 7.01 8.60
CA ARG A 573 -14.69 6.01 9.52
C ARG A 573 -13.52 6.57 10.31
N LEU A 574 -13.57 6.42 11.63
CA LEU A 574 -12.43 6.65 12.51
C LEU A 574 -11.75 5.32 12.80
N LEU A 575 -10.51 5.20 12.38
CA LEU A 575 -9.71 4.00 12.46
C LEU A 575 -8.54 4.21 13.44
N PRO A 576 -8.07 3.17 14.13
CA PRO A 576 -6.84 3.29 14.89
C PRO A 576 -5.67 3.64 13.95
N ALA A 577 -4.81 4.55 14.40
CA ALA A 577 -3.52 4.75 13.76
C ALA A 577 -2.66 3.49 13.95
N SER A 578 -1.70 3.27 13.03
CA SER A 578 -0.81 2.13 13.12
C SER A 578 -0.11 2.10 14.48
N ASP A 579 -0.01 0.90 15.05
CA ASP A 579 0.66 0.64 16.33
C ASP A 579 0.06 1.35 17.55
N THR A 580 -1.16 1.87 17.44
CA THR A 580 -1.86 2.48 18.55
C THR A 580 -2.50 1.39 19.43
N PRO A 581 -2.24 1.36 20.75
CA PRO A 581 -2.99 0.51 21.67
C PRO A 581 -4.49 0.81 21.59
N GLY A 582 -5.34 -0.22 21.65
CA GLY A 582 -6.79 -0.06 21.57
C GLY A 582 -7.32 0.96 22.59
N ALA A 583 -6.87 0.90 23.84
CA ALA A 583 -7.27 1.85 24.87
C ALA A 583 -6.96 3.32 24.50
N ALA A 584 -5.80 3.59 23.91
CA ALA A 584 -5.44 4.94 23.48
C ALA A 584 -6.29 5.42 22.29
N TYR A 585 -6.66 4.51 21.39
CA TYR A 585 -7.57 4.81 20.29
C TYR A 585 -8.96 5.17 20.81
N PHE A 586 -9.54 4.32 21.68
CA PHE A 586 -10.89 4.57 22.22
C PHE A 586 -10.96 5.84 23.08
N ALA A 587 -9.92 6.14 23.86
CA ALA A 587 -9.83 7.38 24.63
C ALA A 587 -9.75 8.64 23.76
N ALA A 588 -9.33 8.53 22.51
CA ALA A 588 -9.17 9.66 21.59
C ALA A 588 -10.36 9.86 20.63
N LEU A 589 -11.34 8.96 20.64
CA LEU A 589 -12.46 9.01 19.66
C LEU A 589 -13.34 10.23 19.81
N ASP A 590 -13.64 10.66 21.05
CA ASP A 590 -14.52 11.80 21.30
C ASP A 590 -13.86 13.11 20.88
N ASP A 591 -12.56 13.28 21.15
CA ASP A 591 -11.79 14.42 20.66
C ASP A 591 -11.72 14.43 19.13
N ALA A 592 -11.44 13.29 18.49
CA ALA A 592 -11.47 13.17 17.04
C ALA A 592 -12.84 13.52 16.44
N THR A 593 -13.92 13.08 17.08
CA THR A 593 -15.29 13.41 16.66
C THR A 593 -15.55 14.92 16.76
N ALA A 594 -15.10 15.57 17.84
CA ALA A 594 -15.22 17.01 18.03
C ALA A 594 -14.47 17.82 16.94
N GLN A 595 -13.25 17.36 16.56
CA GLN A 595 -12.48 17.99 15.47
C GLN A 595 -13.19 17.87 14.11
N ILE A 596 -13.82 16.73 13.85
CA ILE A 596 -14.61 16.53 12.62
C ILE A 596 -15.85 17.43 12.60
N LEU A 597 -16.57 17.49 13.71
CA LEU A 597 -17.74 18.37 13.85
C LEU A 597 -17.38 19.85 13.61
N ALA A 598 -16.30 20.32 14.21
CA ALA A 598 -15.81 21.69 13.99
C ALA A 598 -15.44 21.94 12.52
N ALA A 599 -14.84 20.96 11.85
CA ALA A 599 -14.50 21.06 10.44
C ALA A 599 -15.73 21.07 9.52
N LEU A 600 -16.76 20.28 9.84
CA LEU A 600 -18.04 20.25 9.11
C LEU A 600 -18.81 21.54 9.31
N GLU A 601 -18.88 22.06 10.54
CA GLU A 601 -19.59 23.31 10.84
C GLU A 601 -18.98 24.51 10.12
N ALA A 602 -17.65 24.56 10.00
CA ALA A 602 -16.96 25.63 9.28
C ALA A 602 -17.30 25.70 7.78
N ASP A 603 -17.82 24.62 7.20
CA ASP A 603 -18.25 24.54 5.79
C ASP A 603 -19.77 24.50 5.64
N ALA A 604 -20.52 24.51 6.75
CA ALA A 604 -21.97 24.37 6.71
C ALA A 604 -22.62 25.56 5.97
N PRO A 605 -23.38 25.30 4.91
CA PRO A 605 -24.08 26.34 4.18
C PRO A 605 -25.25 26.91 5.01
N ALA A 606 -25.62 28.14 4.73
CA ALA A 606 -26.73 28.80 5.46
C ALA A 606 -28.06 28.07 5.30
N ASP A 607 -28.29 27.42 4.17
CA ASP A 607 -29.50 26.65 3.83
C ASP A 607 -29.44 25.17 4.19
N GLY A 608 -28.32 24.70 4.79
CA GLY A 608 -28.13 23.31 5.21
C GLY A 608 -27.95 22.29 4.08
N ARG A 609 -27.85 22.72 2.81
CA ARG A 609 -27.65 21.79 1.67
C ARG A 609 -26.18 21.72 1.26
N PRO A 610 -25.66 20.54 0.94
CA PRO A 610 -24.29 20.42 0.44
C PRO A 610 -24.08 21.24 -0.82
N CYS A 611 -23.11 22.16 -0.79
CA CYS A 611 -22.76 22.94 -1.97
C CYS A 611 -21.97 22.08 -2.96
N ALA A 612 -22.35 22.11 -4.22
CA ALA A 612 -21.59 21.52 -5.33
C ALA A 612 -20.33 22.33 -5.71
N CYS A 613 -19.81 23.16 -4.79
CA CYS A 613 -18.63 23.98 -5.04
C CYS A 613 -17.43 23.12 -5.43
N PRO A 614 -16.65 23.52 -6.46
CA PRO A 614 -15.49 22.76 -6.87
C PRO A 614 -14.47 22.66 -5.74
N LEU A 615 -13.88 21.47 -5.58
CA LEU A 615 -12.77 21.26 -4.67
C LEU A 615 -11.62 22.23 -5.01
N PRO A 616 -10.82 22.67 -4.02
CA PRO A 616 -9.63 23.46 -4.28
C PRO A 616 -8.75 22.80 -5.34
N ALA A 617 -8.13 23.60 -6.20
CA ALA A 617 -7.24 23.10 -7.25
C ALA A 617 -6.17 22.18 -6.63
N GLY A 618 -6.10 20.93 -7.05
CA GLY A 618 -5.24 19.89 -6.47
C GLY A 618 -5.97 18.79 -5.70
N THR A 619 -7.26 18.96 -5.36
CA THR A 619 -8.08 17.95 -4.69
C THR A 619 -9.16 17.34 -5.59
N ARG A 620 -9.23 17.74 -6.87
CA ARG A 620 -10.18 17.13 -7.79
C ARG A 620 -9.85 15.64 -7.94
N PRO A 621 -10.78 14.75 -7.58
CA PRO A 621 -10.74 13.41 -8.14
C PRO A 621 -10.79 13.58 -9.68
N ALA A 622 -9.98 12.81 -10.40
CA ALA A 622 -10.11 12.77 -11.86
C ALA A 622 -11.59 12.48 -12.16
N ALA A 623 -12.20 13.31 -12.99
CA ALA A 623 -13.56 13.05 -13.42
C ALA A 623 -13.61 11.63 -14.00
N PRO A 624 -14.65 10.84 -13.72
CA PRO A 624 -14.80 9.54 -14.36
C PRO A 624 -14.72 9.81 -15.87
N ARG A 625 -13.71 9.22 -16.53
CA ARG A 625 -13.59 9.32 -17.99
C ARG A 625 -14.91 8.78 -18.55
N GLN A 626 -15.70 9.65 -19.14
CA GLN A 626 -16.88 9.24 -19.89
C GLN A 626 -16.42 8.20 -20.89
N ALA A 627 -17.00 7.01 -20.83
CA ALA A 627 -16.86 6.03 -21.88
C ALA A 627 -17.27 6.72 -23.19
N VAL A 628 -16.33 6.96 -24.07
CA VAL A 628 -16.63 7.31 -25.45
C VAL A 628 -17.34 6.08 -26.01
N ALA A 629 -18.57 6.30 -26.46
CA ALA A 629 -19.48 5.28 -26.98
C ALA A 629 -18.85 4.51 -28.15
#